data_b37622ffb53d554b1ca058b6584cb846
#
_entry.id   b37622ffb53d554b1ca058b6584cb846
#
_cell.length_a   1.000
_cell.length_b   1.000
_cell.length_c   1.000
_cell.angle_alpha   90.00
_cell.angle_beta   90.00
_cell.angle_gamma   90.00
#
_symmetry.space_group_name_H-M   'P 1'
#
loop_
_entity.id
_entity.type
_entity.pdbx_description
1 polymer ?
#
loop_
_entity_poly.entity_id
_entity_poly.type
_entity_poly.pdbx_seq_one_letter_code
_entity_poly.pdbx_strand_id
1 'polypeptide(L)'
;EWWKALEEFKKQVNNLKIIALTATPPYDSTPAMWTRYMNMCGEIDEEITIPELVKEGSLCPHQDYVYFNYPTKEEEKEVRRFEERSKAMTEKIMRDTQFLTYVRSHKGFSGQLSDDLLLDNPAYLASLLIYLQSKNIAIPSRLQRLLGAKKLPDMNVQWMERLLQGFLYDDVDSYLCDKTYRELLIADLKSDGLIEKKKVVMTKSAAVEKMLTNSLGKCNSIRDIVFHEYEASGQDLRLLVLTDYIRKEYEKAIGNTEYDVNSLGVLPFFEMLRRDNEKKNEQIRFGVLCGTIVIIPAEAREALEQAIGMSGKVTFSRIGNLSETDYLKVTAVGNAHFLTGAVTDIFSKGYMQVLIGTKSLLGEGWDSPCINSLILASFVGSFMLSNQMRGRAIRVMKEHPEKTSNIWHLVCLRPWNEVLKADDNQISEDYSMLERRMEHFLGLHY
;
A
#
# COMPACT_ATOMS: atom_id res chain seq x y z
N GLU A 1 -5.20 -20.46 -8.01
CA GLU A 1 -5.13 -21.93 -7.96
C GLU A 1 -6.42 -22.53 -7.39
N TRP A 2 -6.87 -22.11 -6.22
CA TRP A 2 -8.10 -22.57 -5.56
C TRP A 2 -9.36 -22.43 -6.44
N TRP A 3 -9.48 -21.34 -7.16
CA TRP A 3 -10.60 -21.10 -8.07
C TRP A 3 -10.77 -22.21 -9.11
N LYS A 4 -9.67 -22.56 -9.80
CA LYS A 4 -9.70 -23.62 -10.83
C LYS A 4 -10.07 -24.98 -10.24
N ALA A 5 -9.59 -25.27 -9.03
CA ALA A 5 -9.93 -26.50 -8.32
C ALA A 5 -11.43 -26.57 -7.96
N LEU A 6 -12.00 -25.45 -7.51
CA LEU A 6 -13.44 -25.35 -7.21
C LEU A 6 -14.30 -25.46 -8.48
N GLU A 7 -13.90 -24.83 -9.59
CA GLU A 7 -14.60 -24.97 -10.86
C GLU A 7 -14.60 -26.44 -11.36
N GLU A 8 -13.46 -27.12 -11.23
CA GLU A 8 -13.34 -28.51 -11.64
C GLU A 8 -14.16 -29.43 -10.72
N PHE A 9 -14.15 -29.18 -9.41
CA PHE A 9 -15.01 -29.89 -8.47
C PHE A 9 -16.49 -29.68 -8.75
N LYS A 10 -16.92 -28.45 -9.08
CA LYS A 10 -18.31 -28.13 -9.44
C LYS A 10 -18.80 -28.95 -10.64
N LYS A 11 -17.94 -29.25 -11.61
CA LYS A 11 -18.30 -30.08 -12.78
C LYS A 11 -18.52 -31.56 -12.44
N GLN A 12 -17.92 -32.03 -11.34
CA GLN A 12 -17.96 -33.46 -10.97
C GLN A 12 -19.11 -33.81 -10.02
N VAL A 13 -19.79 -32.80 -9.44
CA VAL A 13 -20.85 -33.00 -8.45
C VAL A 13 -22.21 -32.65 -9.04
N ASN A 14 -23.11 -33.63 -9.12
CA ASN A 14 -24.49 -33.41 -9.53
C ASN A 14 -25.30 -32.78 -8.40
N ASN A 15 -26.17 -31.80 -8.71
CA ASN A 15 -27.04 -31.10 -7.76
C ASN A 15 -26.26 -30.38 -6.62
N LEU A 16 -25.09 -29.84 -6.94
CA LEU A 16 -24.27 -29.10 -6.00
C LEU A 16 -25.04 -27.88 -5.48
N LYS A 17 -25.16 -27.76 -4.16
CA LYS A 17 -25.57 -26.53 -3.47
C LYS A 17 -24.33 -25.89 -2.85
N ILE A 18 -24.13 -24.60 -3.09
CA ILE A 18 -22.98 -23.84 -2.56
C ILE A 18 -23.53 -22.87 -1.55
N ILE A 19 -22.94 -22.87 -0.36
CA ILE A 19 -23.12 -21.83 0.66
C ILE A 19 -21.75 -21.17 0.81
N ALA A 20 -21.67 -19.91 0.44
CA ALA A 20 -20.44 -19.12 0.55
C ALA A 20 -20.57 -18.18 1.75
N LEU A 21 -19.63 -18.27 2.69
CA LEU A 21 -19.56 -17.40 3.85
C LEU A 21 -18.24 -16.65 3.83
N THR A 22 -18.28 -15.34 3.91
CA THR A 22 -17.10 -14.49 3.99
C THR A 22 -17.39 -13.25 4.80
N ALA A 23 -16.41 -12.79 5.58
CA ALA A 23 -16.47 -11.48 6.23
C ALA A 23 -15.97 -10.35 5.30
N THR A 24 -15.43 -10.69 4.14
CA THR A 24 -14.72 -9.73 3.27
C THR A 24 -14.91 -10.11 1.80
N PRO A 25 -16.09 -9.83 1.21
CA PRO A 25 -16.25 -9.99 -0.23
C PRO A 25 -15.20 -9.15 -0.97
N PRO A 26 -14.71 -9.59 -2.15
CA PRO A 26 -13.64 -8.90 -2.87
C PRO A 26 -14.17 -7.68 -3.66
N TYR A 27 -14.78 -6.72 -2.96
CA TYR A 27 -15.42 -5.54 -3.56
C TYR A 27 -14.47 -4.68 -4.40
N ASP A 28 -13.19 -4.59 -4.01
CA ASP A 28 -12.13 -3.83 -4.69
C ASP A 28 -11.44 -4.62 -5.81
N SER A 29 -12.00 -5.76 -6.19
CA SER A 29 -11.43 -6.60 -7.25
C SER A 29 -11.76 -6.07 -8.65
N THR A 30 -11.00 -6.55 -9.66
CA THR A 30 -11.32 -6.22 -11.05
C THR A 30 -12.69 -6.76 -11.46
N PRO A 31 -13.41 -6.13 -12.43
CA PRO A 31 -14.71 -6.63 -12.91
C PRO A 31 -14.69 -8.09 -13.31
N ALA A 32 -13.60 -8.56 -13.93
CA ALA A 32 -13.46 -9.97 -14.31
C ALA A 32 -13.34 -10.90 -13.08
N MET A 33 -12.65 -10.47 -12.01
CA MET A 33 -12.55 -11.24 -10.77
C MET A 33 -13.89 -11.23 -10.02
N TRP A 34 -14.56 -10.08 -9.97
CA TRP A 34 -15.90 -9.97 -9.39
C TRP A 34 -16.91 -10.89 -10.09
N THR A 35 -16.96 -10.87 -11.43
CA THR A 35 -17.83 -11.75 -12.19
C THR A 35 -17.55 -13.24 -11.90
N ARG A 36 -16.28 -13.62 -11.76
CA ARG A 36 -15.93 -15.00 -11.38
C ARG A 36 -16.40 -15.35 -9.98
N TYR A 37 -16.26 -14.43 -9.02
CA TYR A 37 -16.76 -14.61 -7.66
C TYR A 37 -18.28 -14.83 -7.65
N MET A 38 -19.02 -13.96 -8.31
CA MET A 38 -20.49 -14.05 -8.42
C MET A 38 -20.94 -15.34 -9.13
N ASN A 39 -20.26 -15.77 -10.20
CA ASN A 39 -20.56 -17.01 -10.90
C ASN A 39 -20.34 -18.27 -10.05
N MET A 40 -19.46 -18.21 -9.05
CA MET A 40 -19.20 -19.30 -8.14
C MET A 40 -20.13 -19.29 -6.93
N CYS A 41 -20.26 -18.16 -6.29
CA CYS A 41 -20.93 -18.01 -5.00
C CYS A 41 -22.43 -17.63 -5.12
N GLY A 42 -22.83 -17.08 -6.28
CA GLY A 42 -24.14 -16.47 -6.46
C GLY A 42 -24.18 -15.01 -6.00
N GLU A 43 -25.36 -14.44 -6.00
CA GLU A 43 -25.61 -13.12 -5.41
C GLU A 43 -25.51 -13.19 -3.90
N ILE A 44 -25.29 -12.01 -3.28
CA ILE A 44 -25.26 -11.91 -1.82
C ILE A 44 -26.70 -11.96 -1.31
N ASP A 45 -27.05 -13.05 -0.60
CA ASP A 45 -28.40 -13.27 -0.08
C ASP A 45 -28.62 -12.49 1.23
N GLU A 46 -27.59 -12.41 2.09
CA GLU A 46 -27.66 -11.78 3.40
C GLU A 46 -26.31 -11.13 3.75
N GLU A 47 -26.34 -9.94 4.30
CA GLU A 47 -25.18 -9.21 4.78
C GLU A 47 -25.44 -8.64 6.18
N ILE A 48 -24.52 -8.93 7.11
CA ILE A 48 -24.52 -8.32 8.44
C ILE A 48 -23.40 -7.28 8.45
N THR A 49 -23.77 -6.03 8.62
CA THR A 49 -22.82 -4.92 8.54
C THR A 49 -22.03 -4.73 9.84
N ILE A 50 -20.83 -4.16 9.74
CA ILE A 50 -20.01 -3.81 10.93
C ILE A 50 -20.78 -2.89 11.90
N PRO A 51 -21.46 -1.82 11.45
CA PRO A 51 -22.29 -0.99 12.35
C PRO A 51 -23.36 -1.76 13.10
N GLU A 52 -24.01 -2.74 12.47
CA GLU A 52 -24.99 -3.61 13.15
C GLU A 52 -24.34 -4.46 14.22
N LEU A 53 -23.19 -5.09 13.92
CA LEU A 53 -22.44 -5.90 14.89
C LEU A 53 -21.91 -5.07 16.07
N VAL A 54 -21.54 -3.82 15.85
CA VAL A 54 -21.17 -2.88 16.93
C VAL A 54 -22.40 -2.53 17.77
N LYS A 55 -23.53 -2.25 17.15
CA LYS A 55 -24.79 -1.95 17.86
C LYS A 55 -25.27 -3.12 18.72
N GLU A 56 -25.08 -4.34 18.24
CA GLU A 56 -25.42 -5.56 18.97
C GLU A 56 -24.39 -5.95 20.06
N GLY A 57 -23.24 -5.26 20.10
CA GLY A 57 -22.17 -5.59 21.04
C GLY A 57 -21.34 -6.82 20.65
N SER A 58 -21.45 -7.29 19.41
CA SER A 58 -20.62 -8.38 18.87
C SER A 58 -19.24 -7.92 18.42
N LEU A 59 -19.10 -6.63 18.11
CA LEU A 59 -17.84 -5.93 17.86
C LEU A 59 -17.73 -4.69 18.74
N CYS A 60 -16.51 -4.26 19.07
CA CYS A 60 -16.32 -3.04 19.84
C CYS A 60 -16.43 -1.79 18.96
N PRO A 61 -16.81 -0.62 19.53
CA PRO A 61 -16.72 0.66 18.85
C PRO A 61 -15.28 0.93 18.41
N HIS A 62 -15.09 1.49 17.22
CA HIS A 62 -13.77 1.76 16.67
C HIS A 62 -13.76 2.97 15.75
N GLN A 63 -12.58 3.51 15.53
CA GLN A 63 -12.34 4.59 14.58
C GLN A 63 -11.16 4.23 13.66
N ASP A 64 -11.32 4.54 12.38
CA ASP A 64 -10.26 4.46 11.39
C ASP A 64 -9.66 5.85 11.18
N TYR A 65 -8.37 5.99 11.47
CA TYR A 65 -7.60 7.22 11.29
C TYR A 65 -6.68 7.09 10.10
N VAL A 66 -6.53 8.16 9.33
CA VAL A 66 -5.55 8.26 8.27
C VAL A 66 -4.46 9.22 8.71
N TYR A 67 -3.23 8.73 8.82
CA TYR A 67 -2.07 9.55 9.13
C TYR A 67 -1.29 9.83 7.84
N PHE A 68 -1.29 11.09 7.41
CA PHE A 68 -0.57 11.53 6.23
C PHE A 68 0.85 11.93 6.58
N ASN A 69 1.81 11.46 5.79
CA ASN A 69 3.19 11.89 5.86
C ASN A 69 3.72 12.26 4.47
N TYR A 70 4.82 13.00 4.45
CA TYR A 70 5.61 13.25 3.26
C TYR A 70 6.85 12.34 3.24
N PRO A 71 7.42 12.08 2.05
CA PRO A 71 8.69 11.36 1.95
C PRO A 71 9.81 12.13 2.66
N THR A 72 10.90 11.43 2.96
CA THR A 72 12.11 12.07 3.48
C THR A 72 12.70 13.03 2.44
N LYS A 73 13.61 13.91 2.86
CA LYS A 73 14.29 14.86 1.94
C LYS A 73 15.05 14.17 0.82
N GLU A 74 15.62 13.00 1.10
CA GLU A 74 16.33 12.18 0.13
C GLU A 74 15.37 11.57 -0.89
N GLU A 75 14.26 11.02 -0.42
CA GLU A 75 13.20 10.46 -1.26
C GLU A 75 12.53 11.57 -2.11
N GLU A 76 12.30 12.74 -1.52
CA GLU A 76 11.76 13.90 -2.24
C GLU A 76 12.68 14.34 -3.39
N LYS A 77 14.00 14.32 -3.20
CA LYS A 77 14.96 14.61 -4.28
C LYS A 77 14.83 13.63 -5.45
N GLU A 78 14.60 12.34 -5.18
CA GLU A 78 14.41 11.36 -6.24
C GLU A 78 13.10 11.58 -7.00
N VAL A 79 12.01 11.93 -6.30
CA VAL A 79 10.75 12.33 -6.96
C VAL A 79 10.97 13.53 -7.86
N ARG A 80 11.63 14.60 -7.36
CA ARG A 80 11.92 15.82 -8.14
C ARG A 80 12.81 15.54 -9.34
N ARG A 81 13.83 14.72 -9.19
CA ARG A 81 14.69 14.30 -10.32
C ARG A 81 13.94 13.57 -11.42
N PHE A 82 12.98 12.72 -11.04
CA PHE A 82 12.12 12.07 -12.01
C PHE A 82 11.23 13.09 -12.75
N GLU A 83 10.62 14.02 -12.04
CA GLU A 83 9.79 15.08 -12.61
C GLU A 83 10.58 16.01 -13.53
N GLU A 84 11.81 16.40 -13.13
CA GLU A 84 12.73 17.22 -13.94
C GLU A 84 13.11 16.51 -15.25
N ARG A 85 13.44 15.22 -15.21
CA ARG A 85 13.72 14.42 -16.42
C ARG A 85 12.53 14.34 -17.34
N SER A 86 11.32 14.10 -16.79
CA SER A 86 10.07 14.05 -17.55
C SER A 86 9.78 15.39 -18.24
N LYS A 87 9.98 16.50 -17.53
CA LYS A 87 9.81 17.85 -18.06
C LYS A 87 10.85 18.15 -19.15
N ALA A 88 12.11 17.89 -18.90
CA ALA A 88 13.21 18.10 -19.88
C ALA A 88 12.98 17.28 -21.15
N MET A 89 12.53 16.03 -21.03
CA MET A 89 12.20 15.19 -22.19
C MET A 89 10.99 15.76 -22.96
N THR A 90 9.96 16.21 -22.26
CA THR A 90 8.81 16.88 -22.89
C THR A 90 9.26 18.09 -23.68
N GLU A 91 10.09 18.97 -23.12
CA GLU A 91 10.63 20.16 -23.80
C GLU A 91 11.51 19.79 -24.99
N LYS A 92 12.34 18.73 -24.88
CA LYS A 92 13.14 18.21 -25.98
C LYS A 92 12.29 17.78 -27.15
N ILE A 93 11.25 16.98 -26.91
CA ILE A 93 10.30 16.51 -27.93
C ILE A 93 9.49 17.67 -28.52
N MET A 94 9.12 18.63 -27.68
CA MET A 94 8.45 19.85 -28.14
C MET A 94 9.30 20.68 -29.09
N ARG A 95 10.62 20.64 -29.02
CA ARG A 95 11.54 21.35 -29.97
C ARG A 95 11.87 20.53 -31.20
N ASP A 96 11.54 19.24 -31.21
CA ASP A 96 11.88 18.34 -32.30
C ASP A 96 10.94 18.53 -33.52
N THR A 97 11.50 19.05 -34.61
CA THR A 97 10.77 19.27 -35.86
C THR A 97 10.50 17.98 -36.63
N GLN A 98 11.35 16.96 -36.44
CA GLN A 98 11.17 15.67 -37.06
C GLN A 98 10.01 14.91 -36.41
N PHE A 99 9.90 14.96 -35.09
CA PHE A 99 8.75 14.42 -34.36
C PHE A 99 7.44 15.08 -34.82
N LEU A 100 7.44 16.40 -34.98
CA LEU A 100 6.28 17.12 -35.51
C LEU A 100 5.88 16.63 -36.91
N THR A 101 6.86 16.39 -37.79
CA THR A 101 6.60 15.87 -39.14
C THR A 101 5.93 14.49 -39.08
N TYR A 102 6.40 13.62 -38.21
CA TYR A 102 5.80 12.30 -38.01
C TYR A 102 4.40 12.38 -37.41
N VAL A 103 4.19 13.20 -36.40
CA VAL A 103 2.85 13.38 -35.82
C VAL A 103 1.85 13.88 -36.89
N ARG A 104 2.24 14.82 -37.75
CA ARG A 104 1.40 15.31 -38.84
C ARG A 104 1.08 14.24 -39.89
N SER A 105 1.86 13.19 -40.02
CA SER A 105 1.61 12.09 -40.96
C SER A 105 0.56 11.10 -40.46
N HIS A 106 0.03 11.28 -39.25
CA HIS A 106 -0.95 10.36 -38.68
C HIS A 106 -2.20 10.22 -39.55
N LYS A 107 -2.57 8.98 -39.86
CA LYS A 107 -3.66 8.62 -40.76
C LYS A 107 -5.00 9.21 -40.39
N GLY A 108 -5.25 9.50 -39.10
CA GLY A 108 -6.44 10.17 -38.59
C GLY A 108 -6.63 11.58 -39.17
N PHE A 109 -5.56 12.31 -39.50
CA PHE A 109 -5.63 13.63 -40.06
C PHE A 109 -5.99 13.64 -41.54
N SER A 110 -5.66 12.59 -42.28
CA SER A 110 -6.00 12.44 -43.70
C SER A 110 -7.37 11.77 -43.93
N GLY A 111 -8.09 11.40 -42.87
CA GLY A 111 -9.39 10.74 -42.98
C GLY A 111 -9.32 9.25 -43.38
N GLN A 112 -8.13 8.64 -43.27
CA GLN A 112 -7.92 7.20 -43.57
C GLN A 112 -8.38 6.30 -42.40
N LEU A 113 -8.65 6.86 -41.22
CA LEU A 113 -9.24 6.15 -40.10
C LEU A 113 -10.70 6.55 -39.89
N SER A 114 -11.54 5.57 -39.53
CA SER A 114 -12.94 5.81 -39.14
C SER A 114 -13.04 6.57 -37.81
N ASP A 115 -14.20 7.22 -37.59
CA ASP A 115 -14.45 7.91 -36.33
C ASP A 115 -14.49 6.99 -35.15
N ASP A 116 -15.01 5.75 -35.31
CA ASP A 116 -15.05 4.75 -34.27
C ASP A 116 -13.64 4.33 -33.82
N LEU A 117 -12.72 4.06 -34.75
CA LEU A 117 -11.33 3.73 -34.41
C LEU A 117 -10.59 4.88 -33.71
N LEU A 118 -10.92 6.12 -34.03
CA LEU A 118 -10.33 7.29 -33.35
C LEU A 118 -10.92 7.47 -31.94
N LEU A 119 -12.16 7.04 -31.72
CA LEU A 119 -12.85 7.11 -30.43
C LEU A 119 -12.58 5.89 -29.54
N ASP A 120 -11.94 4.84 -30.02
CA ASP A 120 -11.48 3.74 -29.16
C ASP A 120 -10.52 4.23 -28.07
N ASN A 121 -9.75 5.30 -28.35
CA ASN A 121 -8.90 5.95 -27.36
C ASN A 121 -9.03 7.49 -27.43
N PRO A 122 -10.09 8.08 -26.85
CA PRO A 122 -10.33 9.53 -26.92
C PRO A 122 -9.21 10.37 -26.29
N ALA A 123 -8.57 9.84 -25.24
CA ALA A 123 -7.47 10.52 -24.57
C ALA A 123 -6.21 10.61 -25.44
N TYR A 124 -5.95 9.58 -26.24
CA TYR A 124 -4.86 9.61 -27.22
C TYR A 124 -5.17 10.58 -28.36
N LEU A 125 -6.37 10.54 -28.93
CA LEU A 125 -6.80 11.51 -29.93
C LEU A 125 -6.66 12.93 -29.40
N ALA A 126 -7.09 13.19 -28.16
CA ALA A 126 -6.94 14.51 -27.52
C ALA A 126 -5.47 14.92 -27.46
N SER A 127 -4.54 14.01 -27.09
CA SER A 127 -3.11 14.31 -27.01
C SER A 127 -2.50 14.71 -28.35
N LEU A 128 -2.94 14.09 -29.45
CA LEU A 128 -2.55 14.47 -30.81
C LEU A 128 -2.99 15.91 -31.15
N LEU A 129 -4.25 16.26 -30.85
CA LEU A 129 -4.78 17.57 -31.13
C LEU A 129 -4.18 18.67 -30.25
N ILE A 130 -3.95 18.38 -28.97
CA ILE A 130 -3.26 19.26 -28.02
C ILE A 130 -1.83 19.54 -28.50
N TYR A 131 -1.13 18.52 -29.00
CA TYR A 131 0.22 18.70 -29.55
C TYR A 131 0.21 19.61 -30.78
N LEU A 132 -0.70 19.41 -31.74
CA LEU A 132 -0.84 20.28 -32.89
C LEU A 132 -1.19 21.73 -32.49
N GLN A 133 -2.13 21.91 -31.56
CA GLN A 133 -2.48 23.22 -30.99
C GLN A 133 -1.25 23.94 -30.42
N SER A 134 -0.44 23.22 -29.63
CA SER A 134 0.78 23.78 -29.01
C SER A 134 1.84 24.20 -30.03
N LYS A 135 1.73 23.70 -31.28
CA LYS A 135 2.55 24.09 -32.44
C LYS A 135 1.91 25.14 -33.34
N ASN A 136 0.79 25.71 -32.93
CA ASN A 136 0.00 26.63 -33.73
C ASN A 136 -0.42 26.05 -35.10
N ILE A 137 -0.64 24.76 -35.19
CA ILE A 137 -1.10 24.07 -36.38
C ILE A 137 -2.63 23.97 -36.34
N ALA A 138 -3.28 24.29 -37.47
CA ALA A 138 -4.72 24.19 -37.58
C ALA A 138 -5.20 22.75 -37.36
N ILE A 139 -6.13 22.57 -36.43
CA ILE A 139 -6.75 21.31 -36.13
C ILE A 139 -7.91 21.05 -37.10
N PRO A 140 -8.01 19.83 -37.69
CA PRO A 140 -9.17 19.50 -38.51
C PRO A 140 -10.48 19.60 -37.72
N SER A 141 -11.43 20.41 -38.20
CA SER A 141 -12.71 20.66 -37.51
C SER A 141 -13.54 19.39 -37.24
N ARG A 142 -13.35 18.33 -38.08
CA ARG A 142 -13.95 16.99 -37.88
C ARG A 142 -13.47 16.40 -36.56
N LEU A 143 -12.19 16.39 -36.30
CA LEU A 143 -11.58 15.74 -35.12
C LEU A 143 -11.91 16.51 -33.84
N GLN A 144 -11.96 17.85 -33.92
CA GLN A 144 -12.36 18.67 -32.78
C GLN A 144 -13.82 18.41 -32.37
N ARG A 145 -14.71 18.28 -33.36
CA ARG A 145 -16.12 17.94 -33.13
C ARG A 145 -16.28 16.52 -32.56
N LEU A 146 -15.45 15.59 -33.02
CA LEU A 146 -15.47 14.20 -32.57
C LEU A 146 -15.18 14.08 -31.04
N LEU A 147 -14.26 14.91 -30.53
CA LEU A 147 -13.98 14.98 -29.10
C LEU A 147 -15.03 15.74 -28.28
N GLY A 148 -15.93 16.48 -28.93
CA GLY A 148 -16.92 17.34 -28.25
C GLY A 148 -16.32 18.51 -27.45
N ALA A 149 -15.00 18.71 -27.54
CA ALA A 149 -14.29 19.71 -26.76
C ALA A 149 -14.29 21.08 -27.41
N LYS A 150 -14.87 22.09 -26.74
CA LYS A 150 -14.85 23.48 -27.20
C LYS A 150 -13.47 24.13 -27.11
N LYS A 151 -12.67 23.72 -26.13
CA LYS A 151 -11.29 24.18 -25.89
C LYS A 151 -10.44 23.00 -25.42
N LEU A 152 -9.26 22.86 -26.02
CA LEU A 152 -8.27 21.88 -25.59
C LEU A 152 -7.36 22.50 -24.54
N PRO A 153 -6.89 21.72 -23.56
CA PRO A 153 -5.92 22.19 -22.57
C PRO A 153 -4.55 22.44 -23.20
N ASP A 154 -3.67 23.07 -22.43
CA ASP A 154 -2.28 23.24 -22.81
C ASP A 154 -1.51 21.92 -22.74
N MET A 155 -0.43 21.80 -23.55
CA MET A 155 0.44 20.63 -23.53
C MET A 155 1.21 20.54 -22.22
N ASN A 156 1.14 19.39 -21.58
CA ASN A 156 1.87 19.07 -20.36
C ASN A 156 2.49 17.66 -20.43
N VAL A 157 3.16 17.25 -19.38
CA VAL A 157 3.84 15.93 -19.30
C VAL A 157 2.86 14.78 -19.49
N GLN A 158 1.65 14.88 -18.96
CA GLN A 158 0.62 13.84 -19.06
C GLN A 158 0.14 13.66 -20.50
N TRP A 159 -0.12 14.74 -21.20
CA TRP A 159 -0.52 14.66 -22.61
C TRP A 159 0.64 14.16 -23.49
N MET A 160 1.88 14.54 -23.16
CA MET A 160 3.06 14.01 -23.85
C MET A 160 3.24 12.51 -23.62
N GLU A 161 3.03 12.03 -22.39
CA GLU A 161 3.08 10.59 -22.08
C GLU A 161 2.08 9.80 -22.94
N ARG A 162 0.83 10.27 -23.02
CA ARG A 162 -0.21 9.64 -23.84
C ARG A 162 0.11 9.65 -25.34
N LEU A 163 0.60 10.78 -25.83
CA LEU A 163 1.03 10.91 -27.21
C LEU A 163 2.17 9.95 -27.55
N LEU A 164 3.18 9.89 -26.69
CA LEU A 164 4.31 8.99 -26.90
C LEU A 164 3.94 7.53 -26.78
N GLN A 165 3.02 7.17 -25.87
CA GLN A 165 2.54 5.80 -25.75
C GLN A 165 1.92 5.32 -27.07
N GLY A 166 1.03 6.10 -27.67
CA GLY A 166 0.45 5.78 -28.97
C GLY A 166 1.47 5.76 -30.09
N PHE A 167 2.33 6.78 -30.18
CA PHE A 167 3.36 6.91 -31.24
C PHE A 167 4.37 5.77 -31.21
N LEU A 168 4.77 5.31 -30.02
CA LEU A 168 5.85 4.32 -29.87
C LEU A 168 5.34 2.87 -29.83
N TYR A 169 4.13 2.62 -29.33
CA TYR A 169 3.69 1.26 -29.03
C TYR A 169 2.29 0.91 -29.52
N ASP A 170 1.29 1.76 -29.28
CA ASP A 170 -0.11 1.33 -29.43
C ASP A 170 -0.66 1.58 -30.83
N ASP A 171 -0.16 2.63 -31.54
CA ASP A 171 -0.67 3.06 -32.84
C ASP A 171 0.45 3.31 -33.87
N VAL A 172 1.47 2.42 -33.85
CA VAL A 172 2.71 2.52 -34.64
C VAL A 172 2.45 2.64 -36.16
N ASP A 173 1.45 1.92 -36.64
CA ASP A 173 1.13 1.79 -38.07
C ASP A 173 0.38 3.01 -38.66
N SER A 174 -0.08 3.90 -37.80
CA SER A 174 -0.77 5.12 -38.24
C SER A 174 0.17 6.25 -38.62
N TYR A 175 1.46 6.08 -38.44
CA TYR A 175 2.48 7.10 -38.74
C TYR A 175 3.41 6.69 -39.86
N LEU A 176 3.76 7.65 -40.71
CA LEU A 176 4.86 7.49 -41.68
C LEU A 176 6.19 7.82 -41.00
N CYS A 177 6.61 7.01 -40.06
CA CYS A 177 7.78 7.25 -39.24
C CYS A 177 8.90 6.29 -39.58
N ASP A 178 10.14 6.80 -39.69
CA ASP A 178 11.35 5.99 -39.80
C ASP A 178 11.56 5.15 -38.53
N LYS A 179 11.84 3.87 -38.74
CA LYS A 179 12.12 2.91 -37.68
C LYS A 179 13.32 3.35 -36.82
N THR A 180 14.37 3.85 -37.44
CA THR A 180 15.59 4.31 -36.77
C THR A 180 15.30 5.47 -35.82
N TYR A 181 14.48 6.43 -36.23
CA TYR A 181 14.08 7.54 -35.37
C TYR A 181 13.31 7.04 -34.12
N ARG A 182 12.37 6.12 -34.32
CA ARG A 182 11.57 5.56 -33.24
C ARG A 182 12.45 4.79 -32.25
N GLU A 183 13.43 4.01 -32.75
CA GLU A 183 14.38 3.27 -31.92
C GLU A 183 15.27 4.22 -31.10
N LEU A 184 15.74 5.30 -31.68
CA LEU A 184 16.53 6.35 -31.00
C LEU A 184 15.71 7.03 -29.91
N LEU A 185 14.45 7.41 -30.19
CA LEU A 185 13.59 8.04 -29.20
C LEU A 185 13.27 7.07 -28.02
N ILE A 186 13.06 5.78 -28.32
CA ILE A 186 12.91 4.75 -27.27
C ILE A 186 14.18 4.63 -26.42
N ALA A 187 15.37 4.67 -27.04
CA ALA A 187 16.64 4.59 -26.32
C ALA A 187 16.83 5.81 -25.40
N ASP A 188 16.54 7.01 -25.87
CA ASP A 188 16.58 8.24 -25.07
C ASP A 188 15.65 8.17 -23.86
N LEU A 189 14.37 7.82 -24.07
CA LEU A 189 13.40 7.69 -23.00
C LEU A 189 13.79 6.60 -21.98
N LYS A 190 14.39 5.50 -22.44
CA LYS A 190 14.89 4.43 -21.55
C LYS A 190 16.06 4.89 -20.72
N SER A 191 16.99 5.68 -21.31
CA SER A 191 18.17 6.20 -20.60
C SER A 191 17.76 7.11 -19.43
N ASP A 192 16.66 7.85 -19.59
CA ASP A 192 16.10 8.72 -18.56
C ASP A 192 15.15 7.99 -17.59
N GLY A 193 14.92 6.67 -17.79
CA GLY A 193 14.02 5.87 -16.97
C GLY A 193 12.53 6.19 -17.17
N LEU A 194 12.16 6.70 -18.35
CA LEU A 194 10.82 7.11 -18.73
C LEU A 194 10.06 6.04 -19.54
N ILE A 195 10.62 4.83 -19.65
CA ILE A 195 9.95 3.64 -20.21
C ILE A 195 10.16 2.46 -19.28
N GLU A 196 9.06 1.81 -18.92
CA GLU A 196 9.03 0.55 -18.19
C GLU A 196 8.42 -0.54 -19.08
N LYS A 197 9.23 -1.52 -19.52
CA LYS A 197 8.84 -2.54 -20.52
C LYS A 197 8.43 -1.88 -21.85
N LYS A 198 7.13 -1.82 -22.16
CA LYS A 198 6.54 -1.15 -23.35
C LYS A 198 5.58 -0.04 -22.94
N LYS A 199 5.72 0.51 -21.74
CA LYS A 199 4.89 1.59 -21.22
C LYS A 199 5.74 2.83 -21.03
N VAL A 200 5.28 3.94 -21.59
CA VAL A 200 5.85 5.27 -21.31
C VAL A 200 5.37 5.71 -19.93
N VAL A 201 6.30 6.15 -19.08
CA VAL A 201 6.05 6.50 -17.66
C VAL A 201 6.70 7.84 -17.37
N MET A 202 6.01 8.93 -17.67
CA MET A 202 6.52 10.30 -17.44
C MET A 202 5.84 10.99 -16.27
N THR A 203 4.66 10.51 -15.88
CA THR A 203 3.89 11.07 -14.76
C THR A 203 4.06 10.24 -13.49
N LYS A 204 4.05 8.91 -13.63
CA LYS A 204 4.19 7.96 -12.52
C LYS A 204 5.08 6.80 -12.95
N SER A 205 6.20 6.59 -12.27
CA SER A 205 7.02 5.38 -12.46
C SER A 205 6.81 4.40 -11.30
N ALA A 206 6.87 3.10 -11.59
CA ALA A 206 6.72 2.06 -10.56
C ALA A 206 7.82 2.18 -9.48
N ALA A 207 9.01 2.64 -9.83
CA ALA A 207 10.11 2.84 -8.89
C ALA A 207 9.78 3.95 -7.88
N VAL A 208 9.28 5.10 -8.35
CA VAL A 208 8.88 6.24 -7.50
C VAL A 208 7.67 5.86 -6.63
N GLU A 209 6.64 5.24 -7.20
CA GLU A 209 5.47 4.83 -6.44
C GLU A 209 5.82 3.78 -5.36
N LYS A 210 6.68 2.81 -5.70
CA LYS A 210 7.16 1.83 -4.71
C LYS A 210 7.98 2.49 -3.60
N MET A 211 8.78 3.51 -3.92
CA MET A 211 9.54 4.26 -2.92
C MET A 211 8.58 5.02 -2.00
N LEU A 212 7.59 5.74 -2.52
CA LEU A 212 6.60 6.46 -1.72
C LEU A 212 5.78 5.51 -0.83
N THR A 213 5.31 4.40 -1.38
CA THR A 213 4.57 3.38 -0.63
C THR A 213 5.38 2.83 0.55
N ASN A 214 6.70 2.71 0.39
CA ASN A 214 7.63 2.25 1.43
C ASN A 214 8.47 3.39 2.02
N SER A 215 7.96 4.60 2.00
CA SER A 215 8.69 5.77 2.47
C SER A 215 9.10 5.65 3.94
N LEU A 216 10.35 6.04 4.20
CA LEU A 216 10.88 6.16 5.57
C LEU A 216 10.16 7.24 6.39
N GLY A 217 9.45 8.17 5.76
CA GLY A 217 8.55 9.10 6.42
C GLY A 217 7.52 8.40 7.31
N LYS A 218 7.09 7.18 6.94
CA LYS A 218 6.19 6.35 7.76
C LYS A 218 6.78 5.95 9.13
N CYS A 219 8.11 5.89 9.26
CA CYS A 219 8.76 5.63 10.55
C CYS A 219 8.42 6.74 11.57
N ASN A 220 8.43 8.00 11.13
CA ASN A 220 8.04 9.11 11.99
C ASN A 220 6.56 9.03 12.38
N SER A 221 5.69 8.70 11.43
CA SER A 221 4.26 8.50 11.69
C SER A 221 4.02 7.43 12.75
N ILE A 222 4.69 6.27 12.64
CA ILE A 222 4.59 5.17 13.62
C ILE A 222 5.04 5.64 15.01
N ARG A 223 6.15 6.36 15.07
CA ARG A 223 6.66 6.94 16.32
C ARG A 223 5.62 7.85 16.97
N ASP A 224 5.13 8.82 16.21
CA ASP A 224 4.18 9.81 16.70
C ASP A 224 2.90 9.15 17.21
N ILE A 225 2.36 8.18 16.46
CA ILE A 225 1.16 7.44 16.85
C ILE A 225 1.39 6.62 18.12
N VAL A 226 2.49 5.87 18.20
CA VAL A 226 2.79 5.02 19.38
C VAL A 226 2.86 5.86 20.66
N PHE A 227 3.55 7.00 20.63
CA PHE A 227 3.65 7.85 21.80
C PHE A 227 2.34 8.56 22.12
N HIS A 228 1.59 9.00 21.13
CA HIS A 228 0.27 9.59 21.31
C HIS A 228 -0.73 8.60 21.94
N GLU A 229 -0.79 7.37 21.43
CA GLU A 229 -1.65 6.32 21.98
C GLU A 229 -1.24 5.94 23.40
N TYR A 230 0.07 5.94 23.70
CA TYR A 230 0.54 5.68 25.06
C TYR A 230 0.23 6.83 26.02
N GLU A 231 0.34 8.08 25.58
CA GLU A 231 -0.08 9.25 26.36
C GLU A 231 -1.56 9.20 26.73
N ALA A 232 -2.40 8.71 25.80
CA ALA A 232 -3.84 8.60 26.00
C ALA A 232 -4.25 7.41 26.88
N SER A 233 -3.61 6.24 26.71
CA SER A 233 -4.05 4.97 27.30
C SER A 233 -3.11 4.43 28.39
N GLY A 234 -1.88 4.94 28.51
CA GLY A 234 -0.90 4.50 29.50
C GLY A 234 -0.63 3.02 29.47
N GLN A 235 -0.71 2.39 30.64
CA GLN A 235 -0.46 0.95 30.82
C GLN A 235 -1.56 0.05 30.23
N ASP A 236 -2.74 0.61 29.92
CA ASP A 236 -3.86 -0.12 29.30
C ASP A 236 -3.72 -0.21 27.78
N LEU A 237 -2.72 0.46 27.19
CA LEU A 237 -2.44 0.35 25.76
C LEU A 237 -2.10 -1.10 25.36
N ARG A 238 -2.75 -1.58 24.32
CA ARG A 238 -2.44 -2.85 23.63
C ARG A 238 -2.38 -2.55 22.14
N LEU A 239 -1.24 -1.94 21.75
CA LEU A 239 -1.02 -1.51 20.36
C LEU A 239 -0.30 -2.58 19.57
N LEU A 240 -0.84 -2.90 18.39
CA LEU A 240 -0.24 -3.81 17.43
C LEU A 240 0.27 -3.05 16.22
N VAL A 241 1.54 -3.22 15.88
CA VAL A 241 2.15 -2.70 14.64
C VAL A 241 2.35 -3.83 13.66
N LEU A 242 1.69 -3.78 12.50
CA LEU A 242 1.81 -4.79 11.44
C LEU A 242 2.63 -4.28 10.25
N THR A 243 3.66 -5.07 9.88
CA THR A 243 4.54 -4.77 8.75
C THR A 243 4.80 -6.01 7.89
N ASP A 244 5.41 -5.86 6.70
CA ASP A 244 5.69 -6.97 5.79
C ASP A 244 7.05 -7.63 6.03
N TYR A 245 8.03 -6.88 6.52
CA TYR A 245 9.42 -7.28 6.53
C TYR A 245 9.95 -7.47 7.95
N ILE A 246 10.73 -8.52 8.17
CA ILE A 246 11.38 -8.77 9.46
C ILE A 246 12.68 -7.97 9.56
N ARG A 247 13.47 -7.91 8.47
CA ARG A 247 14.78 -7.22 8.39
C ARG A 247 15.79 -7.77 9.39
N LYS A 248 16.09 -9.06 9.32
CA LYS A 248 17.03 -9.75 10.24
C LYS A 248 18.43 -9.13 10.30
N GLU A 249 18.86 -8.48 9.23
CA GLU A 249 20.13 -7.75 9.16
C GLU A 249 20.24 -6.64 10.22
N TYR A 250 19.09 -6.13 10.71
CA TYR A 250 19.04 -5.13 11.77
C TYR A 250 19.17 -5.72 13.21
N GLU A 251 19.28 -7.04 13.38
CA GLU A 251 19.54 -7.63 14.70
C GLU A 251 20.82 -7.07 15.32
N LYS A 252 21.84 -6.76 14.51
CA LYS A 252 23.09 -6.12 14.90
C LYS A 252 22.95 -4.64 15.29
N ALA A 253 21.90 -3.98 14.83
CA ALA A 253 21.62 -2.60 15.13
C ALA A 253 20.97 -2.42 16.50
N ILE A 254 20.34 -3.48 17.03
CA ILE A 254 19.65 -3.44 18.31
C ILE A 254 20.66 -3.15 19.45
N GLY A 255 20.41 -2.07 20.19
CA GLY A 255 21.30 -1.60 21.26
C GLY A 255 22.61 -0.98 20.78
N ASN A 256 22.79 -0.73 19.49
CA ASN A 256 23.96 -0.06 18.91
C ASN A 256 23.56 1.31 18.34
N THR A 257 23.83 2.38 19.09
CA THR A 257 23.44 3.76 18.75
C THR A 257 24.16 4.33 17.51
N GLU A 258 25.28 3.73 17.11
CA GLU A 258 26.02 4.14 15.91
C GLU A 258 25.37 3.61 14.61
N TYR A 259 24.45 2.65 14.75
CA TYR A 259 23.79 2.05 13.60
C TYR A 259 22.51 2.82 13.25
N ASP A 260 22.43 3.34 12.03
CA ASP A 260 21.22 4.01 11.56
C ASP A 260 20.07 3.03 11.35
N VAL A 261 18.92 3.39 11.90
CA VAL A 261 17.68 2.61 11.73
C VAL A 261 16.83 3.33 10.68
N ASN A 262 17.06 3.00 9.42
CA ASN A 262 16.49 3.65 8.25
C ASN A 262 15.80 2.64 7.31
N SER A 263 14.92 1.81 7.83
CA SER A 263 14.17 0.83 7.04
C SER A 263 12.82 0.51 7.66
N LEU A 264 11.84 0.20 6.83
CA LEU A 264 10.56 -0.36 7.30
C LEU A 264 10.74 -1.84 7.61
N GLY A 265 10.29 -2.27 8.78
CA GLY A 265 10.35 -3.66 9.20
C GLY A 265 10.24 -3.85 10.71
N VAL A 266 10.07 -5.09 11.13
CA VAL A 266 9.84 -5.43 12.54
C VAL A 266 11.01 -5.00 13.43
N LEU A 267 12.25 -5.40 13.10
CA LEU A 267 13.41 -5.07 13.92
C LEU A 267 13.79 -3.58 13.85
N PRO A 268 13.75 -2.90 12.69
CA PRO A 268 13.90 -1.46 12.64
C PRO A 268 12.88 -0.71 13.50
N PHE A 269 11.60 -1.07 13.46
CA PHE A 269 10.58 -0.41 14.29
C PHE A 269 10.82 -0.65 15.78
N PHE A 270 11.16 -1.89 16.16
CA PHE A 270 11.49 -2.21 17.55
C PHE A 270 12.62 -1.31 18.06
N GLU A 271 13.74 -1.27 17.34
CA GLU A 271 14.92 -0.52 17.79
C GLU A 271 14.69 1.01 17.76
N MET A 272 14.01 1.51 16.73
CA MET A 272 13.64 2.93 16.65
C MET A 272 12.77 3.37 17.84
N LEU A 273 11.70 2.63 18.10
CA LEU A 273 10.77 2.94 19.19
C LEU A 273 11.44 2.81 20.56
N ARG A 274 12.26 1.77 20.75
CA ARG A 274 13.03 1.55 21.98
C ARG A 274 13.97 2.73 22.26
N ARG A 275 14.76 3.18 21.26
CA ARG A 275 15.67 4.33 21.41
C ARG A 275 14.92 5.61 21.74
N ASP A 276 13.78 5.84 21.10
CA ASP A 276 13.00 7.05 21.34
C ASP A 276 12.31 7.03 22.71
N ASN A 277 11.89 5.84 23.17
CA ASN A 277 11.38 5.61 24.51
C ASN A 277 12.44 5.95 25.59
N GLU A 278 13.68 5.49 25.41
CA GLU A 278 14.80 5.84 26.30
C GLU A 278 15.07 7.37 26.32
N LYS A 279 15.10 8.01 25.15
CA LYS A 279 15.34 9.45 25.03
C LYS A 279 14.24 10.28 25.71
N LYS A 280 12.99 9.84 25.63
CA LYS A 280 11.84 10.51 26.26
C LYS A 280 11.67 10.14 27.73
N ASN A 281 12.43 9.16 28.22
CA ASN A 281 12.31 8.58 29.56
C ASN A 281 10.89 8.04 29.84
N GLU A 282 10.24 7.49 28.80
CA GLU A 282 8.95 6.81 28.90
C GLU A 282 9.10 5.35 29.31
N GLN A 283 8.03 4.73 29.78
CA GLN A 283 8.05 3.36 30.28
C GLN A 283 7.23 2.42 29.40
N ILE A 284 7.31 2.60 28.08
CA ILE A 284 6.64 1.72 27.12
C ILE A 284 7.46 0.43 26.99
N ARG A 285 6.80 -0.71 27.12
CA ARG A 285 7.40 -2.03 26.93
C ARG A 285 7.01 -2.55 25.54
N PHE A 286 8.04 -2.93 24.78
CA PHE A 286 7.88 -3.39 23.41
C PHE A 286 8.06 -4.91 23.35
N GLY A 287 7.28 -5.55 22.48
CA GLY A 287 7.49 -6.95 22.11
C GLY A 287 7.61 -7.13 20.61
N VAL A 288 8.25 -8.19 20.18
CA VAL A 288 8.31 -8.63 18.80
C VAL A 288 7.76 -10.03 18.68
N LEU A 289 6.85 -10.23 17.73
CA LEU A 289 6.32 -11.53 17.38
C LEU A 289 6.30 -11.70 15.86
N CYS A 290 7.18 -12.56 15.37
CA CYS A 290 7.19 -12.99 13.97
C CYS A 290 7.72 -14.40 13.83
N GLY A 291 7.54 -15.03 12.67
CA GLY A 291 7.80 -16.48 12.49
C GLY A 291 9.22 -16.95 12.83
N THR A 292 10.18 -16.04 12.91
CA THR A 292 11.60 -16.41 13.13
C THR A 292 12.27 -15.70 14.30
N ILE A 293 11.63 -14.66 14.85
CA ILE A 293 12.18 -13.84 15.93
C ILE A 293 11.05 -13.49 16.89
N VAL A 294 11.26 -13.75 18.16
CA VAL A 294 10.42 -13.30 19.27
C VAL A 294 11.30 -12.55 20.25
N ILE A 295 10.88 -11.34 20.64
CA ILE A 295 11.56 -10.51 21.65
C ILE A 295 10.52 -10.12 22.68
N ILE A 296 10.88 -10.23 23.95
CA ILE A 296 10.04 -9.83 25.08
C ILE A 296 10.83 -8.96 26.05
N PRO A 297 10.18 -8.10 26.85
CA PRO A 297 10.82 -7.49 28.02
C PRO A 297 11.31 -8.57 28.98
N ALA A 298 12.47 -8.37 29.60
CA ALA A 298 13.05 -9.36 30.52
C ALA A 298 12.14 -9.69 31.70
N GLU A 299 11.39 -8.72 32.20
CA GLU A 299 10.40 -8.89 33.28
C GLU A 299 9.22 -9.80 32.90
N ALA A 300 8.96 -9.99 31.59
CA ALA A 300 7.91 -10.88 31.10
C ALA A 300 8.34 -12.38 31.06
N ARG A 301 9.60 -12.69 31.38
CA ARG A 301 10.14 -14.05 31.27
C ARG A 301 9.35 -15.07 32.06
N GLU A 302 9.16 -14.83 33.35
CA GLU A 302 8.46 -15.79 34.24
C GLU A 302 6.99 -15.99 33.79
N ALA A 303 6.32 -14.90 33.38
CA ALA A 303 4.97 -14.96 32.86
C ALA A 303 4.88 -15.77 31.56
N LEU A 304 5.87 -15.64 30.66
CA LEU A 304 5.94 -16.43 29.45
C LEU A 304 6.17 -17.92 29.75
N GLU A 305 7.09 -18.26 30.69
CA GLU A 305 7.34 -19.63 31.12
C GLU A 305 6.08 -20.27 31.73
N GLN A 306 5.30 -19.51 32.51
CA GLN A 306 4.02 -19.95 33.06
C GLN A 306 2.98 -20.18 31.95
N ALA A 307 2.86 -19.26 30.98
CA ALA A 307 1.93 -19.36 29.85
C ALA A 307 2.24 -20.58 28.96
N ILE A 308 3.49 -20.94 28.81
CA ILE A 308 3.92 -22.13 28.06
C ILE A 308 3.60 -23.43 28.83
N GLY A 309 3.55 -23.40 30.15
CA GLY A 309 3.18 -24.54 31.01
C GLY A 309 4.16 -25.69 31.04
N MET A 310 5.33 -25.62 30.40
CA MET A 310 6.38 -26.62 30.38
C MET A 310 7.77 -25.97 30.36
N SER A 311 8.57 -26.15 31.39
CA SER A 311 9.98 -25.73 31.40
C SER A 311 10.75 -26.50 30.30
N GLY A 312 11.67 -25.85 29.64
CA GLY A 312 12.55 -26.45 28.63
C GLY A 312 12.09 -26.40 27.17
N LYS A 313 10.90 -25.87 26.86
CA LYS A 313 10.45 -25.67 25.48
C LYS A 313 11.00 -24.42 24.81
N VAL A 314 11.55 -23.47 25.57
CA VAL A 314 12.14 -22.24 25.06
C VAL A 314 13.50 -22.00 25.68
N THR A 315 14.34 -21.29 24.93
CA THR A 315 15.60 -20.73 25.40
C THR A 315 15.56 -19.24 25.32
N PHE A 316 16.16 -18.58 26.30
CA PHE A 316 16.30 -17.14 26.34
C PHE A 316 17.75 -16.77 26.06
N SER A 317 17.95 -15.75 25.25
CA SER A 317 19.27 -15.24 24.90
C SER A 317 19.26 -13.75 24.75
N ARG A 318 20.43 -13.17 24.83
CA ARG A 318 20.65 -11.75 24.54
C ARG A 318 20.25 -11.39 23.12
N ILE A 319 19.70 -10.19 22.90
CA ILE A 319 19.41 -9.65 21.58
C ILE A 319 20.28 -8.44 21.28
N GLY A 320 21.06 -8.50 20.19
CA GLY A 320 21.97 -7.43 19.80
C GLY A 320 22.96 -7.08 20.94
N ASN A 321 23.07 -5.79 21.24
CA ASN A 321 23.93 -5.25 22.31
C ASN A 321 23.16 -4.90 23.59
N LEU A 322 21.85 -5.26 23.68
CA LEU A 322 21.04 -4.96 24.87
C LEU A 322 21.44 -5.86 26.05
N SER A 323 21.20 -5.38 27.28
CA SER A 323 21.32 -6.18 28.47
C SER A 323 20.22 -7.25 28.51
N GLU A 324 20.52 -8.41 29.08
CA GLU A 324 19.52 -9.47 29.35
C GLU A 324 18.50 -9.05 30.42
N THR A 325 18.75 -7.96 31.13
CA THR A 325 17.81 -7.35 32.07
C THR A 325 16.77 -6.46 31.38
N ASP A 326 16.98 -6.09 30.11
CA ASP A 326 16.10 -5.19 29.39
C ASP A 326 15.17 -5.98 28.46
N TYR A 327 15.75 -6.74 27.53
CA TYR A 327 15.01 -7.53 26.54
C TYR A 327 15.69 -8.89 26.29
N LEU A 328 14.85 -9.89 26.06
CA LEU A 328 15.28 -11.27 25.76
C LEU A 328 14.76 -11.72 24.39
N LYS A 329 15.64 -12.35 23.64
CA LYS A 329 15.25 -13.13 22.45
C LYS A 329 14.80 -14.50 22.91
N VAL A 330 13.62 -14.92 22.48
CA VAL A 330 13.01 -16.20 22.79
C VAL A 330 13.11 -17.12 21.60
N THR A 331 13.64 -18.32 21.78
CA THR A 331 13.75 -19.34 20.75
C THR A 331 13.05 -20.62 21.22
N ALA A 332 12.09 -21.11 20.41
CA ALA A 332 11.42 -22.36 20.70
C ALA A 332 12.32 -23.55 20.40
N VAL A 333 12.24 -24.58 21.25
CA VAL A 333 12.86 -25.88 21.02
C VAL A 333 11.83 -26.79 20.34
N GLY A 334 12.03 -27.08 19.05
CA GLY A 334 11.09 -27.85 18.24
C GLY A 334 9.99 -27.02 17.59
N ASN A 335 8.73 -27.46 17.65
CA ASN A 335 7.60 -26.77 17.02
C ASN A 335 7.23 -25.49 17.78
N ALA A 336 7.20 -24.33 17.08
CA ALA A 336 7.03 -23.00 17.66
C ALA A 336 5.57 -22.52 17.76
N HIS A 337 4.57 -23.30 17.34
CA HIS A 337 3.17 -22.84 17.30
C HIS A 337 2.63 -22.38 18.67
N PHE A 338 3.05 -23.04 19.76
CA PHE A 338 2.62 -22.67 21.11
C PHE A 338 3.11 -21.28 21.53
N LEU A 339 4.25 -20.84 20.97
CA LEU A 339 4.90 -19.58 21.37
C LEU A 339 4.04 -18.36 20.99
N THR A 340 3.33 -18.42 19.87
CA THR A 340 2.42 -17.36 19.46
C THR A 340 1.32 -17.14 20.49
N GLY A 341 0.68 -18.23 20.98
CA GLY A 341 -0.35 -18.15 22.01
C GLY A 341 0.19 -17.62 23.35
N ALA A 342 1.37 -18.10 23.77
CA ALA A 342 2.00 -17.67 25.02
C ALA A 342 2.41 -16.19 24.99
N VAL A 343 2.97 -15.70 23.88
CA VAL A 343 3.28 -14.26 23.72
C VAL A 343 2.01 -13.42 23.68
N THR A 344 0.95 -13.91 23.08
CA THR A 344 -0.36 -13.25 23.07
C THR A 344 -0.93 -13.14 24.48
N ASP A 345 -0.81 -14.18 25.29
CA ASP A 345 -1.28 -14.20 26.68
C ASP A 345 -0.55 -13.13 27.53
N ILE A 346 0.79 -13.09 27.48
CA ILE A 346 1.54 -12.06 28.22
C ILE A 346 1.29 -10.64 27.70
N PHE A 347 1.03 -10.48 26.40
CA PHE A 347 0.61 -9.21 25.83
C PHE A 347 -0.75 -8.77 26.37
N SER A 348 -1.72 -9.67 26.44
CA SER A 348 -3.05 -9.37 27.00
C SER A 348 -2.97 -8.98 28.47
N LYS A 349 -2.08 -9.60 29.23
CA LYS A 349 -1.83 -9.32 30.66
C LYS A 349 -1.05 -8.03 30.92
N GLY A 350 -0.62 -7.32 29.86
CA GLY A 350 0.03 -6.00 29.99
C GLY A 350 1.53 -6.04 30.24
N TYR A 351 2.21 -7.17 30.05
CA TYR A 351 3.67 -7.20 30.09
C TYR A 351 4.33 -6.44 28.93
N MET A 352 3.56 -6.08 27.91
CA MET A 352 3.94 -5.23 26.80
C MET A 352 2.77 -4.30 26.43
N GLN A 353 3.05 -3.04 26.10
CA GLN A 353 2.07 -2.10 25.58
C GLN A 353 2.03 -2.11 24.05
N VAL A 354 3.18 -2.41 23.43
CA VAL A 354 3.32 -2.40 21.96
C VAL A 354 3.88 -3.72 21.48
N LEU A 355 3.15 -4.41 20.62
CA LEU A 355 3.59 -5.63 19.94
C LEU A 355 3.84 -5.34 18.46
N ILE A 356 5.03 -5.69 17.97
CA ILE A 356 5.42 -5.47 16.57
C ILE A 356 5.54 -6.83 15.88
N GLY A 357 4.85 -7.00 14.77
CA GLY A 357 4.83 -8.28 14.07
C GLY A 357 4.63 -8.17 12.56
N THR A 358 4.70 -9.34 11.91
CA THR A 358 4.44 -9.43 10.47
C THR A 358 2.96 -9.75 10.20
N LYS A 359 2.43 -9.17 9.13
CA LYS A 359 1.06 -9.45 8.67
C LYS A 359 0.79 -10.95 8.49
N SER A 360 1.75 -11.68 7.96
CA SER A 360 1.61 -13.12 7.70
C SER A 360 1.44 -13.97 8.97
N LEU A 361 2.13 -13.65 10.06
CA LEU A 361 2.01 -14.39 11.30
C LEU A 361 0.74 -14.02 12.08
N LEU A 362 0.43 -12.74 12.10
CA LEU A 362 -0.70 -12.20 12.85
C LEU A 362 -1.98 -12.06 11.98
N GLY A 363 -1.88 -12.40 10.69
CA GLY A 363 -2.98 -12.28 9.71
C GLY A 363 -4.03 -13.38 9.86
N GLU A 364 -3.69 -14.64 9.68
CA GLU A 364 -4.64 -15.76 9.67
C GLU A 364 -4.64 -16.54 11.00
N GLY A 365 -5.83 -16.74 11.56
CA GLY A 365 -6.03 -17.60 12.73
C GLY A 365 -5.55 -17.06 14.09
N TRP A 366 -4.80 -15.95 14.14
CA TRP A 366 -4.38 -15.35 15.41
C TRP A 366 -5.52 -14.56 16.04
N ASP A 367 -5.72 -14.76 17.34
CA ASP A 367 -6.78 -14.10 18.12
C ASP A 367 -6.19 -13.34 19.31
N SER A 368 -6.50 -12.05 19.41
CA SER A 368 -6.06 -11.18 20.51
C SER A 368 -7.09 -10.06 20.76
N PRO A 369 -8.20 -10.36 21.46
CA PRO A 369 -9.26 -9.39 21.70
C PRO A 369 -8.82 -8.16 22.50
N CYS A 370 -7.69 -8.21 23.19
CA CYS A 370 -7.17 -7.10 24.00
C CYS A 370 -6.68 -5.91 23.15
N ILE A 371 -6.44 -6.10 21.85
CA ILE A 371 -5.91 -5.01 21.00
C ILE A 371 -6.90 -3.86 20.98
N ASN A 372 -6.44 -2.67 21.40
CA ASN A 372 -7.18 -1.42 21.40
C ASN A 372 -6.58 -0.35 20.48
N SER A 373 -5.41 -0.59 19.90
CA SER A 373 -4.85 0.23 18.82
C SER A 373 -4.10 -0.64 17.80
N LEU A 374 -4.27 -0.34 16.50
CA LEU A 374 -3.66 -1.07 15.40
C LEU A 374 -3.02 -0.11 14.41
N ILE A 375 -1.74 -0.30 14.10
CA ILE A 375 -1.05 0.44 13.04
C ILE A 375 -0.79 -0.51 11.86
N LEU A 376 -1.35 -0.15 10.69
CA LEU A 376 -1.06 -0.82 9.42
C LEU A 376 0.14 -0.12 8.77
N ALA A 377 1.35 -0.56 9.17
CA ALA A 377 2.62 0.10 8.83
C ALA A 377 3.11 -0.18 7.40
N SER A 378 2.62 -1.24 6.78
CA SER A 378 2.97 -1.60 5.40
C SER A 378 1.79 -1.40 4.47
N PHE A 379 2.13 -1.34 3.19
CA PHE A 379 1.15 -1.34 2.11
C PHE A 379 0.13 -2.47 2.24
N VAL A 380 -1.14 -2.13 2.20
CA VAL A 380 -2.25 -3.08 2.20
C VAL A 380 -2.96 -2.97 0.87
N GLY A 381 -2.73 -3.93 -0.01
CA GLY A 381 -3.15 -3.89 -1.42
C GLY A 381 -4.61 -4.22 -1.68
N SER A 382 -5.41 -4.66 -0.69
CA SER A 382 -6.80 -5.04 -0.91
C SER A 382 -7.70 -4.72 0.29
N PHE A 383 -8.96 -4.45 0.01
CA PHE A 383 -10.03 -4.31 0.99
C PHE A 383 -10.14 -5.55 1.90
N MET A 384 -10.12 -6.75 1.32
CA MET A 384 -10.18 -8.01 2.06
C MET A 384 -9.09 -8.10 3.13
N LEU A 385 -7.82 -7.89 2.75
CA LEU A 385 -6.69 -7.96 3.68
C LEU A 385 -6.76 -6.88 4.75
N SER A 386 -7.18 -5.66 4.38
CA SER A 386 -7.39 -4.57 5.32
C SER A 386 -8.43 -4.93 6.38
N ASN A 387 -9.58 -5.44 5.97
CA ASN A 387 -10.65 -5.82 6.89
C ASN A 387 -10.29 -7.02 7.77
N GLN A 388 -9.56 -7.99 7.25
CA GLN A 388 -9.06 -9.10 8.07
C GLN A 388 -8.15 -8.61 9.20
N MET A 389 -7.28 -7.64 8.93
CA MET A 389 -6.41 -7.04 9.96
C MET A 389 -7.21 -6.16 10.93
N ARG A 390 -8.10 -5.30 10.44
CA ARG A 390 -9.01 -4.49 11.26
C ARG A 390 -9.84 -5.36 12.20
N GLY A 391 -10.38 -6.46 11.66
CA GLY A 391 -11.16 -7.44 12.42
C GLY A 391 -10.47 -8.01 13.65
N ARG A 392 -9.14 -7.90 13.77
CA ARG A 392 -8.42 -8.31 14.99
C ARG A 392 -8.53 -7.27 16.10
N ALA A 393 -8.52 -6.00 15.76
CA ALA A 393 -8.59 -4.91 16.72
C ALA A 393 -10.01 -4.65 17.22
N ILE A 394 -11.03 -4.88 16.38
CA ILE A 394 -12.43 -4.53 16.70
C ILE A 394 -13.19 -5.62 17.47
N ARG A 395 -12.52 -6.69 17.91
CA ARG A 395 -13.14 -7.74 18.73
C ARG A 395 -13.50 -7.23 20.12
N VAL A 396 -14.62 -7.67 20.64
CA VAL A 396 -15.02 -7.40 22.03
C VAL A 396 -14.13 -8.19 22.98
N MET A 397 -13.86 -7.63 24.14
CA MET A 397 -13.19 -8.28 25.25
C MET A 397 -14.20 -8.45 26.38
N LYS A 398 -14.49 -9.69 26.79
CA LYS A 398 -15.54 -9.97 27.79
C LYS A 398 -15.27 -9.31 29.14
N GLU A 399 -13.99 -9.22 29.49
CA GLU A 399 -13.50 -8.61 30.73
C GLU A 399 -13.55 -7.08 30.69
N HIS A 400 -13.60 -6.48 29.48
CA HIS A 400 -13.62 -5.05 29.23
C HIS A 400 -14.62 -4.69 28.13
N PRO A 401 -15.94 -4.76 28.43
CA PRO A 401 -16.99 -4.52 27.45
C PRO A 401 -17.02 -3.09 26.90
N GLU A 402 -16.45 -2.13 27.65
CA GLU A 402 -16.28 -0.72 27.27
C GLU A 402 -15.12 -0.47 26.32
N LYS A 403 -14.36 -1.51 25.94
CA LYS A 403 -13.23 -1.39 25.03
C LYS A 403 -13.61 -0.66 23.74
N THR A 404 -12.78 0.26 23.32
CA THR A 404 -12.79 0.89 21.99
C THR A 404 -11.49 0.58 21.25
N SER A 405 -11.44 0.80 19.93
CA SER A 405 -10.22 0.56 19.16
C SER A 405 -9.94 1.65 18.14
N ASN A 406 -8.67 2.01 18.04
CA ASN A 406 -8.14 2.93 17.03
C ASN A 406 -7.39 2.15 15.94
N ILE A 407 -7.68 2.44 14.67
CA ILE A 407 -7.04 1.80 13.52
C ILE A 407 -6.37 2.87 12.67
N TRP A 408 -5.06 2.79 12.55
CA TRP A 408 -4.24 3.79 11.89
C TRP A 408 -3.77 3.31 10.52
N HIS A 409 -4.16 4.03 9.48
CA HIS A 409 -3.71 3.85 8.11
C HIS A 409 -2.65 4.88 7.78
N LEU A 410 -1.47 4.43 7.36
CA LEU A 410 -0.35 5.31 7.02
C LEU A 410 -0.33 5.55 5.51
N VAL A 411 -0.27 6.80 5.11
CA VAL A 411 -0.25 7.21 3.71
C VAL A 411 0.85 8.22 3.47
N CYS A 412 1.75 7.90 2.54
CA CYS A 412 2.75 8.84 2.07
C CYS A 412 2.20 9.62 0.87
N LEU A 413 2.13 10.94 1.01
CA LEU A 413 1.71 11.84 -0.06
C LEU A 413 2.90 12.17 -0.96
N ARG A 414 2.64 12.48 -2.23
CA ARG A 414 3.66 13.08 -3.09
C ARG A 414 4.00 14.48 -2.57
N PRO A 415 5.26 14.94 -2.69
CA PRO A 415 5.62 16.31 -2.42
C PRO A 415 4.79 17.26 -3.31
N TRP A 416 4.34 18.35 -2.72
CA TRP A 416 3.63 19.38 -3.49
C TRP A 416 4.53 19.96 -4.58
N ASN A 417 4.04 20.00 -5.82
CA ASN A 417 4.72 20.61 -6.93
C ASN A 417 3.82 21.70 -7.55
N GLU A 418 4.24 22.96 -7.46
CA GLU A 418 3.49 24.10 -8.01
C GLU A 418 3.33 24.03 -9.54
N VAL A 419 4.21 23.33 -10.24
CA VAL A 419 4.21 23.19 -11.70
C VAL A 419 3.12 22.24 -12.18
N LEU A 420 2.68 21.30 -11.32
CA LEU A 420 1.66 20.30 -11.64
C LEU A 420 0.28 20.68 -11.10
N LYS A 421 0.03 21.95 -10.92
CA LYS A 421 -1.11 22.59 -10.18
C LYS A 421 -2.54 22.09 -10.48
N ALA A 422 -2.79 21.20 -11.39
CA ALA A 422 -4.15 20.95 -11.86
C ALA A 422 -4.55 19.48 -12.06
N ASP A 423 -3.68 18.52 -11.86
CA ASP A 423 -3.98 17.15 -12.28
C ASP A 423 -3.91 16.12 -11.13
N ASP A 424 -4.74 15.07 -11.22
CA ASP A 424 -4.76 13.86 -10.40
C ASP A 424 -3.38 13.17 -10.22
N ASN A 425 -2.35 13.64 -10.91
CA ASN A 425 -0.99 13.14 -10.87
C ASN A 425 -0.22 13.47 -9.57
N GLN A 426 -0.77 14.34 -8.72
CA GLN A 426 -0.19 14.63 -7.39
C GLN A 426 -0.56 13.57 -6.34
N ILE A 427 -1.52 12.72 -6.65
CA ILE A 427 -1.97 11.67 -5.77
C ILE A 427 -1.02 10.48 -5.88
N SER A 428 -0.39 10.10 -4.76
CA SER A 428 0.43 8.88 -4.69
C SER A 428 -0.44 7.64 -4.89
N GLU A 429 0.17 6.56 -5.36
CA GLU A 429 -0.52 5.27 -5.45
C GLU A 429 -0.97 4.78 -4.06
N ASP A 430 -0.18 5.09 -3.03
CA ASP A 430 -0.48 4.78 -1.62
C ASP A 430 -1.81 5.41 -1.19
N TYR A 431 -2.06 6.68 -1.57
CA TYR A 431 -3.33 7.36 -1.33
C TYR A 431 -4.47 6.77 -2.15
N SER A 432 -4.28 6.59 -3.45
CA SER A 432 -5.32 6.02 -4.33
C SER A 432 -5.76 4.61 -3.90
N MET A 433 -4.82 3.83 -3.35
CA MET A 433 -5.12 2.51 -2.80
C MET A 433 -5.90 2.59 -1.49
N LEU A 434 -5.59 3.57 -0.64
CA LEU A 434 -6.39 3.82 0.56
C LEU A 434 -7.82 4.22 0.18
N GLU A 435 -7.97 5.20 -0.71
CA GLU A 435 -9.27 5.70 -1.17
C GLU A 435 -10.17 4.56 -1.66
N ARG A 436 -9.69 3.72 -2.58
CA ARG A 436 -10.43 2.54 -3.07
C ARG A 436 -10.86 1.58 -1.94
N ARG A 437 -10.05 1.41 -0.90
CA ARG A 437 -10.42 0.58 0.23
C ARG A 437 -11.50 1.22 1.10
N MET A 438 -11.37 2.54 1.32
CA MET A 438 -12.30 3.30 2.15
C MET A 438 -13.68 3.46 1.50
N GLU A 439 -13.78 3.46 0.16
CA GLU A 439 -15.06 3.48 -0.57
C GLU A 439 -16.02 2.35 -0.17
N HIS A 440 -15.47 1.24 0.33
CA HIS A 440 -16.24 0.06 0.74
C HIS A 440 -16.45 -0.04 2.26
N PHE A 441 -16.02 0.97 3.03
CA PHE A 441 -16.26 0.99 4.46
C PHE A 441 -17.61 1.64 4.74
N LEU A 442 -18.46 0.90 5.43
CA LEU A 442 -19.71 1.44 5.93
C LEU A 442 -19.44 2.23 7.21
N GLY A 443 -19.85 3.49 7.21
CA GLY A 443 -19.78 4.39 8.35
C GLY A 443 -21.15 4.69 8.93
N LEU A 444 -21.18 5.44 10.03
CA LEU A 444 -22.42 5.98 10.56
C LEU A 444 -22.91 7.10 9.64
N HIS A 445 -24.16 7.00 9.20
CA HIS A 445 -24.84 8.08 8.50
C HIS A 445 -25.54 8.96 9.54
N TYR A 446 -25.24 10.27 9.51
CA TYR A 446 -25.93 11.28 10.32
C TYR A 446 -27.10 11.88 9.55
#